data_478d51fce99136928aff07afa39ba9a3
#
_entry.id   478d51fce99136928aff07afa39ba9a3
#
_cell.length_a   1.000
_cell.length_b   1.000
_cell.length_c   1.000
_cell.angle_alpha   90.00
_cell.angle_beta   90.00
_cell.angle_gamma   90.00
#
_symmetry.space_group_name_H-M   'P 1'
#
loop_
_entity.id
_entity.type
_entity.pdbx_description
1 polymer ?
#
loop_
_entity_poly.entity_id
_entity_poly.type
_entity_poly.pdbx_seq_one_letter_code
_entity_poly.pdbx_strand_id
1 'polypeptide(L)'
;MSRGGFPGGFGGINMNQIMKQAKKMQEDVTKTQEDLANKTYENTTGGGAVYVKINGEKKILELKIQEDVVDPDDIEMLQDLVISAINGAMEKADDEAAKALGKYNIPGLGL
;
A
#
# COMPACT_ATOMS: atom_id res chain seq x y z
N MET A 1 -38.94 -2.24 -34.13
CA MET A 1 -38.29 -2.32 -34.09
C MET A 1 -37.64 -2.35 -33.53
N SER A 2 -37.46 -2.28 -33.30
CA SER A 2 -36.73 -2.34 -33.06
C SER A 2 -36.10 -2.35 -32.17
N ARG A 3 -36.04 -2.28 -31.70
CA ARG A 3 -35.27 -2.35 -30.98
C ARG A 3 -34.29 -2.83 -31.32
N GLY A 4 -34.21 -2.95 -32.03
CA GLY A 4 -33.40 -3.72 -32.61
C GLY A 4 -31.99 -3.49 -32.49
N GLY A 5 -31.42 -2.50 -32.68
CA GLY A 5 -30.03 -2.29 -32.68
C GLY A 5 -29.32 -2.68 -31.44
N PHE A 6 -29.99 -2.59 -30.34
CA PHE A 6 -29.37 -2.95 -29.13
C PHE A 6 -29.03 -4.36 -28.98
N PRO A 7 -29.86 -5.28 -29.39
CA PRO A 7 -29.54 -6.65 -29.24
C PRO A 7 -28.21 -7.00 -29.83
N GLY A 8 -27.87 -6.36 -30.90
CA GLY A 8 -26.61 -6.63 -31.52
C GLY A 8 -25.45 -6.32 -30.64
N GLY A 9 -25.52 -5.20 -29.95
CA GLY A 9 -24.45 -4.78 -29.09
C GLY A 9 -24.37 -5.57 -27.82
N PHE A 10 -25.52 -6.00 -27.32
CA PHE A 10 -25.49 -6.67 -26.06
C PHE A 10 -25.80 -8.14 -26.12
N GLY A 11 -26.04 -8.63 -27.30
CA GLY A 11 -26.38 -10.02 -27.50
C GLY A 11 -25.36 -10.98 -26.96
N GLY A 12 -24.09 -10.63 -27.05
CA GLY A 12 -23.02 -11.46 -26.55
C GLY A 12 -22.59 -11.10 -25.13
N ILE A 13 -23.20 -10.09 -24.55
CA ILE A 13 -22.80 -9.62 -23.23
C ILE A 13 -23.86 -9.94 -22.22
N ASN A 14 -23.47 -10.71 -21.22
CA ASN A 14 -24.38 -11.08 -20.15
C ASN A 14 -24.17 -10.14 -18.99
N MET A 15 -25.17 -9.33 -18.69
CA MET A 15 -25.05 -8.37 -17.58
C MET A 15 -24.75 -9.07 -16.26
N ASN A 16 -25.29 -10.24 -16.04
CA ASN A 16 -24.99 -10.96 -14.83
C ASN A 16 -23.54 -11.35 -14.75
N GLN A 17 -22.93 -11.72 -15.87
CA GLN A 17 -21.50 -12.04 -15.89
C GLN A 17 -20.66 -10.81 -15.65
N ILE A 18 -21.05 -9.68 -16.24
CA ILE A 18 -20.34 -8.43 -16.05
C ILE A 18 -20.38 -8.02 -14.58
N MET A 19 -21.54 -8.13 -13.97
CA MET A 19 -21.71 -7.79 -12.56
C MET A 19 -20.92 -8.73 -11.65
N LYS A 20 -20.88 -10.00 -11.99
CA LYS A 20 -20.10 -10.97 -11.23
C LYS A 20 -18.61 -10.66 -11.31
N GLN A 21 -18.14 -10.31 -12.50
CA GLN A 21 -16.73 -9.97 -12.70
C GLN A 21 -16.36 -8.70 -11.95
N ALA A 22 -17.23 -7.70 -11.99
CA ALA A 22 -16.99 -6.46 -11.28
C ALA A 22 -16.96 -6.68 -9.77
N LYS A 23 -17.88 -7.51 -9.28
CA LYS A 23 -17.92 -7.83 -7.87
C LYS A 23 -16.69 -8.59 -7.43
N LYS A 24 -16.27 -9.56 -8.23
CA LYS A 24 -15.08 -10.34 -7.92
C LYS A 24 -13.84 -9.45 -7.90
N MET A 25 -13.74 -8.53 -8.86
CA MET A 25 -12.63 -7.61 -8.89
C MET A 25 -12.60 -6.73 -7.66
N GLN A 26 -13.76 -6.25 -7.24
CA GLN A 26 -13.86 -5.45 -6.02
C GLN A 26 -13.46 -6.25 -4.79
N GLU A 27 -13.88 -7.50 -4.71
CA GLU A 27 -13.50 -8.39 -3.62
C GLU A 27 -11.99 -8.62 -3.60
N ASP A 28 -11.39 -8.81 -4.78
CA ASP A 28 -9.94 -9.00 -4.91
C ASP A 28 -9.18 -7.78 -4.47
N VAL A 29 -9.63 -6.59 -4.86
CA VAL A 29 -9.01 -5.33 -4.45
C VAL A 29 -9.10 -5.17 -2.94
N THR A 30 -10.29 -5.42 -2.37
CA THR A 30 -10.49 -5.31 -0.93
C THR A 30 -9.58 -6.27 -0.17
N LYS A 31 -9.50 -7.51 -0.63
CA LYS A 31 -8.64 -8.50 0.00
C LYS A 31 -7.18 -8.09 -0.08
N THR A 32 -6.75 -7.59 -1.24
CA THR A 32 -5.39 -7.12 -1.42
C THR A 32 -5.08 -5.98 -0.47
N GLN A 33 -6.02 -5.04 -0.31
CA GLN A 33 -5.84 -3.93 0.61
C GLN A 33 -5.75 -4.41 2.06
N GLU A 34 -6.56 -5.38 2.44
CA GLU A 34 -6.49 -5.95 3.78
C GLU A 34 -5.17 -6.67 4.02
N ASP A 35 -4.71 -7.44 3.03
CA ASP A 35 -3.44 -8.14 3.12
C ASP A 35 -2.28 -7.16 3.25
N LEU A 36 -2.33 -6.06 2.48
CA LEU A 36 -1.30 -5.03 2.56
C LEU A 36 -1.31 -4.33 3.91
N ALA A 37 -2.49 -4.07 4.45
CA ALA A 37 -2.62 -3.40 5.75
C ALA A 37 -1.99 -4.22 6.88
N ASN A 38 -2.02 -5.54 6.75
CA ASN A 38 -1.48 -6.46 7.76
C ASN A 38 -0.02 -6.80 7.57
N LYS A 39 0.57 -6.44 6.44
CA LYS A 39 2.00 -6.66 6.22
C LYS A 39 2.81 -5.69 7.06
N THR A 40 4.04 -6.07 7.33
CA THR A 40 4.96 -5.21 8.07
C THR A 40 6.15 -4.85 7.19
N TYR A 41 6.70 -3.67 7.45
CA TYR A 41 7.83 -3.13 6.71
C TYR A 41 8.85 -2.61 7.71
N GLU A 42 10.09 -2.96 7.50
CA GLU A 42 11.17 -2.60 8.40
C GLU A 42 12.19 -1.74 7.68
N ASN A 43 12.82 -0.85 8.41
CA ASN A 43 13.88 -0.04 7.88
C ASN A 43 14.86 0.34 8.98
N THR A 44 16.11 0.53 8.61
CA THR A 44 17.15 0.96 9.54
C THR A 44 17.90 2.13 8.96
N THR A 45 18.51 2.93 9.83
CA THR A 45 19.39 4.02 9.44
C THR A 45 20.60 4.03 10.35
N GLY A 46 21.65 4.76 9.94
CA GLY A 46 22.85 4.88 10.75
C GLY A 46 23.56 3.55 10.97
N GLY A 47 23.57 2.67 9.95
CA GLY A 47 24.23 1.38 10.09
C GLY A 47 23.52 0.44 11.04
N GLY A 48 22.20 0.61 11.19
CA GLY A 48 21.41 -0.21 12.11
C GLY A 48 21.19 0.43 13.47
N ALA A 49 21.68 1.64 13.65
CA ALA A 49 21.54 2.33 14.93
C ALA A 49 20.09 2.67 15.26
N VAL A 50 19.27 2.91 14.25
CA VAL A 50 17.85 3.16 14.43
C VAL A 50 17.09 2.15 13.56
N TYR A 51 16.16 1.47 14.19
CA TYR A 51 15.32 0.46 13.51
C TYR A 51 13.86 0.84 13.72
N VAL A 52 13.06 0.71 12.66
CA VAL A 52 11.63 0.93 12.74
C VAL A 52 10.88 -0.18 12.03
N LYS A 53 9.74 -0.54 12.57
CA LYS A 53 8.80 -1.46 11.93
C LYS A 53 7.44 -0.80 11.91
N ILE A 54 6.81 -0.81 10.74
CA ILE A 54 5.46 -0.28 10.57
C ILE A 54 4.59 -1.33 9.92
N ASN A 55 3.27 -1.13 9.96
CA ASN A 55 2.36 -1.96 9.18
C ASN A 55 1.94 -1.22 7.91
N GLY A 56 1.12 -1.87 7.08
CA GLY A 56 0.66 -1.27 5.82
C GLY A 56 -0.26 -0.08 6.01
N GLU A 57 -0.81 0.09 7.21
CA GLU A 57 -1.60 1.28 7.54
C GLU A 57 -0.71 2.42 8.01
N LYS A 58 0.60 2.21 7.95
CA LYS A 58 1.61 3.19 8.34
C LYS A 58 1.59 3.52 9.83
N LYS A 59 1.21 2.55 10.63
CA LYS A 59 1.34 2.67 12.08
C LYS A 59 2.71 2.14 12.46
N ILE A 60 3.39 2.87 13.34
CA ILE A 60 4.67 2.43 13.85
C ILE A 60 4.42 1.38 14.92
N LEU A 61 4.92 0.18 14.67
CA LEU A 61 4.74 -0.93 15.59
C LEU A 61 5.92 -1.08 16.55
N GLU A 62 7.10 -0.70 16.07
CA GLU A 62 8.32 -0.87 16.85
C GLU A 62 9.34 0.17 16.45
N LEU A 63 10.04 0.71 17.43
CA LEU A 63 11.14 1.65 17.20
C LEU A 63 12.25 1.30 18.19
N LYS A 64 13.43 1.04 17.67
CA LYS A 64 14.60 0.72 18.48
C LYS A 64 15.71 1.70 18.16
N ILE A 65 16.34 2.24 19.19
CA ILE A 65 17.43 3.18 19.05
C ILE A 65 18.59 2.66 19.89
N GLN A 66 19.76 2.50 19.26
CA GLN A 66 20.95 2.08 20.00
C GLN A 66 21.50 3.26 20.78
N GLU A 67 22.02 2.97 21.97
CA GLU A 67 22.55 4.01 22.85
C GLU A 67 23.67 4.80 22.20
N ASP A 68 24.45 4.17 21.33
CA ASP A 68 25.58 4.79 20.68
C ASP A 68 25.24 6.08 19.92
N VAL A 69 24.01 6.21 19.46
CA VAL A 69 23.59 7.40 18.70
C VAL A 69 22.79 8.38 19.53
N VAL A 70 22.67 8.10 20.83
CA VAL A 70 21.99 9.02 21.75
C VAL A 70 23.05 9.92 22.37
N ASP A 71 23.28 11.05 21.71
CA ASP A 71 24.29 12.01 22.14
C ASP A 71 23.57 13.32 22.49
N PRO A 72 23.61 13.72 23.77
CA PRO A 72 22.93 14.95 24.18
C PRO A 72 23.47 16.19 23.48
N ASP A 73 24.69 16.12 22.96
CA ASP A 73 25.32 17.24 22.27
C ASP A 73 24.97 17.26 20.79
N ASP A 74 24.31 16.23 20.28
CA ASP A 74 23.92 16.15 18.87
C ASP A 74 22.55 15.52 18.71
N ILE A 75 21.55 16.18 19.23
CA ILE A 75 20.17 15.70 19.15
C ILE A 75 19.65 15.71 17.71
N GLU A 76 20.11 16.67 16.90
CA GLU A 76 19.71 16.77 15.52
C GLU A 76 20.05 15.51 14.72
N MET A 77 21.23 14.94 14.95
CA MET A 77 21.62 13.70 14.30
C MET A 77 20.61 12.59 14.62
N LEU A 78 20.23 12.46 15.88
CA LEU A 78 19.26 11.44 16.30
C LEU A 78 17.92 11.67 15.62
N GLN A 79 17.46 12.91 15.60
CA GLN A 79 16.20 13.26 14.96
C GLN A 79 16.21 12.87 13.48
N ASP A 80 17.29 13.20 12.79
CA ASP A 80 17.41 12.89 11.37
C ASP A 80 17.42 11.39 11.10
N LEU A 81 18.11 10.63 11.95
CA LEU A 81 18.15 9.17 11.82
C LEU A 81 16.76 8.56 12.00
N VAL A 82 16.00 9.04 12.98
CA VAL A 82 14.66 8.55 13.26
C VAL A 82 13.72 8.89 12.11
N ILE A 83 13.77 10.14 11.66
CA ILE A 83 12.92 10.58 10.54
C ILE A 83 13.22 9.77 9.29
N SER A 84 14.50 9.58 8.98
CA SER A 84 14.89 8.81 7.80
C SER A 84 14.46 7.35 7.90
N ALA A 85 14.56 6.76 9.10
CA ALA A 85 14.14 5.38 9.30
C ALA A 85 12.65 5.22 9.03
N ILE A 86 11.85 6.12 9.59
CA ILE A 86 10.39 6.08 9.44
C ILE A 86 9.99 6.32 7.99
N ASN A 87 10.56 7.35 7.37
CA ASN A 87 10.23 7.67 5.99
C ASN A 87 10.61 6.55 5.02
N GLY A 88 11.74 5.91 5.26
CA GLY A 88 12.15 4.78 4.44
C GLY A 88 11.19 3.60 4.55
N ALA A 89 10.70 3.34 5.76
CA ALA A 89 9.72 2.26 5.95
C ALA A 89 8.41 2.60 5.26
N MET A 90 7.98 3.85 5.34
CA MET A 90 6.75 4.30 4.67
C MET A 90 6.87 4.19 3.15
N GLU A 91 8.03 4.50 2.59
CA GLU A 91 8.26 4.34 1.16
C GLU A 91 8.14 2.88 0.74
N LYS A 92 8.66 1.96 1.55
CA LYS A 92 8.53 0.53 1.27
C LYS A 92 7.07 0.12 1.24
N ALA A 93 6.28 0.61 2.18
CA ALA A 93 4.85 0.31 2.22
C ALA A 93 4.14 0.88 0.99
N ASP A 94 4.45 2.10 0.61
CA ASP A 94 3.85 2.74 -0.55
C ASP A 94 4.21 2.02 -1.85
N ASP A 95 5.48 1.62 -1.99
CA ASP A 95 5.95 0.90 -3.17
C ASP A 95 5.27 -0.46 -3.31
N GLU A 96 5.13 -1.16 -2.20
CA GLU A 96 4.47 -2.46 -2.20
C GLU A 96 2.99 -2.32 -2.57
N ALA A 97 2.33 -1.30 -2.01
CA ALA A 97 0.92 -1.03 -2.32
C ALA A 97 0.76 -0.68 -3.80
N ALA A 98 1.65 0.14 -4.34
CA ALA A 98 1.58 0.52 -5.74
C ALA A 98 1.75 -0.70 -6.65
N LYS A 99 2.65 -1.61 -6.31
CA LYS A 99 2.85 -2.82 -7.10
C LYS A 99 1.66 -3.75 -7.00
N ALA A 100 1.17 -3.97 -5.80
CA ALA A 100 0.08 -4.92 -5.59
C ALA A 100 -1.24 -4.44 -6.17
N LEU A 101 -1.49 -3.13 -6.14
CA LEU A 101 -2.74 -2.56 -6.63
C LEU A 101 -2.65 -2.05 -8.07
N GLY A 102 -1.45 -1.99 -8.63
CA GLY A 102 -1.24 -1.48 -9.97
C GLY A 102 -2.00 -2.27 -11.04
N LYS A 103 -2.17 -3.57 -10.82
CA LYS A 103 -2.90 -4.41 -11.77
C LYS A 103 -4.40 -4.10 -11.78
N TYR A 104 -4.87 -3.35 -10.80
CA TYR A 104 -6.26 -2.94 -10.73
C TYR A 104 -6.42 -1.47 -11.10
N ASN A 105 -5.47 -0.93 -11.86
CA ASN A 105 -5.47 0.49 -12.21
C ASN A 105 -6.64 0.81 -13.13
N ILE A 106 -7.69 1.35 -12.56
CA ILE A 106 -8.90 1.72 -13.28
C ILE A 106 -9.03 3.23 -13.21
N PRO A 107 -9.21 3.89 -14.37
CA PRO A 107 -9.36 5.35 -14.38
C PRO A 107 -10.49 5.78 -13.45
N GLY A 108 -10.22 6.77 -12.66
CA GLY A 108 -11.23 7.31 -11.76
C GLY A 108 -11.22 6.75 -10.36
N LEU A 109 -10.45 5.70 -10.11
CA LEU A 109 -10.37 5.15 -8.76
C LEU A 109 -9.25 5.74 -7.93
N GLY A 110 -8.38 6.54 -8.52
CA GLY A 110 -7.30 7.17 -7.77
C GLY A 110 -6.17 6.23 -7.39
N LEU A 111 -6.05 5.12 -8.07
CA LEU A 111 -4.98 4.15 -7.80
C LEU A 111 -3.73 4.39 -8.61
#